data_6faaabe18d0ab2d72641177baa188d13
#
_entry.id   6faaabe18d0ab2d72641177baa188d13
#
_cell.length_a   1.000
_cell.length_b   1.000
_cell.length_c   1.000
_cell.angle_alpha   90.00
_cell.angle_beta   90.00
_cell.angle_gamma   90.00
#
_symmetry.space_group_name_H-M   'P 1'
#
loop_
_entity.id
_entity.type
_entity.pdbx_description
1 polymer ?
#
loop_
_entity_poly.entity_id
_entity_poly.type
_entity_poly.pdbx_seq_one_letter_code
_entity_poly.pdbx_strand_id
1 'polypeptide(L)'
;EFFFRHPEVREVIDPQLDTIGDMERLISKVAVGRISPREVVQLKVALSAIEPIKAVCEQSDEPVLQRIGEQLNCCTIIRDRIEHEINPDAPNLVNRGGIIRKGVNDELDELREISYSGKDYLLHVQQRESEKTGIPSLKIGYNNVFGYYIEVRNTHKDKVPSDWIRKQTLVSAERYITQELKEYEEKILGAEEKILSLE
;
A
#
# COMPACT_ATOMS: atom_id res chain seq x y z
N GLU A 1 -21.45 7.58 40.41
CA GLU A 1 -22.88 7.41 40.67
C GLU A 1 -23.72 7.63 39.42
N PHE A 2 -23.43 8.65 38.57
CA PHE A 2 -24.14 8.94 37.31
C PHE A 2 -24.16 7.75 36.35
N PHE A 3 -23.02 7.20 35.98
CA PHE A 3 -22.91 6.05 35.04
C PHE A 3 -23.54 4.76 35.57
N PHE A 4 -23.75 4.67 36.88
CA PHE A 4 -24.47 3.53 37.47
C PHE A 4 -26.00 3.68 37.27
N ARG A 5 -26.51 4.92 37.29
CA ARG A 5 -27.91 5.22 37.04
C ARG A 5 -28.29 5.33 35.57
N HIS A 6 -27.26 5.58 34.70
CA HIS A 6 -27.41 5.77 33.27
C HIS A 6 -26.49 4.78 32.51
N PRO A 7 -26.81 3.47 32.57
CA PRO A 7 -26.01 2.45 31.87
C PRO A 7 -25.96 2.66 30.36
N GLU A 8 -27.01 3.23 29.75
CA GLU A 8 -27.10 3.59 28.35
C GLU A 8 -25.98 4.55 27.90
N VAL A 9 -25.61 5.52 28.72
CA VAL A 9 -24.51 6.45 28.47
C VAL A 9 -23.17 5.71 28.49
N ARG A 10 -23.00 4.81 29.46
CA ARG A 10 -21.79 4.02 29.58
C ARG A 10 -21.64 3.04 28.40
N GLU A 11 -22.71 2.40 27.96
CA GLU A 11 -22.73 1.50 26.82
C GLU A 11 -22.27 2.17 25.52
N VAL A 12 -22.48 3.48 25.37
CA VAL A 12 -21.95 4.24 24.23
C VAL A 12 -20.49 4.60 24.44
N ILE A 13 -20.10 5.03 25.64
CA ILE A 13 -18.75 5.57 25.90
C ILE A 13 -17.69 4.46 25.97
N ASP A 14 -17.94 3.36 26.71
CA ASP A 14 -16.94 2.31 26.96
C ASP A 14 -16.32 1.75 25.65
N PRO A 15 -17.09 1.35 24.60
CA PRO A 15 -16.51 0.84 23.37
C PRO A 15 -15.67 1.90 22.61
N GLN A 16 -16.04 3.18 22.74
CA GLN A 16 -15.30 4.25 22.10
C GLN A 16 -13.96 4.51 22.80
N LEU A 17 -13.93 4.44 24.13
CA LEU A 17 -12.67 4.55 24.89
C LEU A 17 -11.70 3.41 24.53
N ASP A 18 -12.21 2.18 24.40
CA ASP A 18 -11.42 1.05 23.93
C ASP A 18 -10.86 1.29 22.52
N THR A 19 -11.67 1.88 21.63
CA THR A 19 -11.27 2.21 20.25
C THR A 19 -10.23 3.31 20.20
N ILE A 20 -10.32 4.34 21.06
CA ILE A 20 -9.33 5.43 21.16
C ILE A 20 -7.96 4.87 21.54
N GLY A 21 -7.89 3.91 22.47
CA GLY A 21 -6.65 3.29 22.91
C GLY A 21 -5.59 4.29 23.38
N ASP A 22 -4.33 3.99 23.07
CA ASP A 22 -3.18 4.82 23.47
C ASP A 22 -2.87 5.92 22.41
N MET A 23 -3.71 6.94 22.37
CA MET A 23 -3.55 8.09 21.46
C MET A 23 -2.31 8.92 21.79
N GLU A 24 -1.93 9.04 23.06
CA GLU A 24 -0.74 9.79 23.48
C GLU A 24 0.53 9.21 22.86
N ARG A 25 0.66 7.89 22.83
CA ARG A 25 1.77 7.20 22.17
C ARG A 25 1.78 7.47 20.67
N LEU A 26 0.63 7.46 20.00
CA LEU A 26 0.54 7.76 18.57
C LEU A 26 0.98 9.20 18.28
N ILE A 27 0.49 10.17 19.03
CA ILE A 27 0.86 11.59 18.87
C ILE A 27 2.35 11.82 19.15
N SER A 28 2.90 11.15 20.17
CA SER A 28 4.34 11.22 20.45
C SER A 28 5.18 10.74 19.26
N LYS A 29 4.73 9.69 18.55
CA LYS A 29 5.39 9.21 17.32
C LYS A 29 5.26 10.20 16.16
N VAL A 30 4.12 10.89 16.02
CA VAL A 30 3.95 11.98 15.04
C VAL A 30 4.98 13.06 15.29
N ALA A 31 5.10 13.53 16.55
CA ALA A 31 6.01 14.63 16.91
C ALA A 31 7.47 14.34 16.57
N VAL A 32 7.89 13.08 16.58
CA VAL A 32 9.28 12.67 16.26
C VAL A 32 9.42 12.09 14.84
N GLY A 33 8.38 12.14 14.00
CA GLY A 33 8.38 11.63 12.62
C GLY A 33 8.58 10.12 12.51
N ARG A 34 8.14 9.34 13.52
CA ARG A 34 8.29 7.88 13.58
C ARG A 34 6.98 7.09 13.52
N ILE A 35 5.90 7.78 13.22
CA ILE A 35 4.60 7.12 13.04
C ILE A 35 4.60 6.34 11.71
N SER A 36 4.10 5.12 11.73
CA SER A 36 3.92 4.33 10.51
C SER A 36 2.60 4.69 9.81
N PRO A 37 2.45 4.43 8.49
CA PRO A 37 1.20 4.68 7.77
C PRO A 37 -0.01 4.00 8.42
N ARG A 38 0.16 2.77 8.88
CA ARG A 38 -0.91 2.04 9.59
C ARG A 38 -1.28 2.69 10.92
N GLU A 39 -0.31 3.24 11.64
CA GLU A 39 -0.59 4.00 12.88
C GLU A 39 -1.28 5.32 12.61
N VAL A 40 -1.07 5.97 11.45
CA VAL A 40 -1.86 7.13 11.01
C VAL A 40 -3.32 6.74 10.80
N VAL A 41 -3.59 5.58 10.20
CA VAL A 41 -4.96 5.04 10.08
C VAL A 41 -5.56 4.77 11.48
N GLN A 42 -4.79 4.21 12.41
CA GLN A 42 -5.25 4.02 13.80
C GLN A 42 -5.57 5.36 14.48
N LEU A 43 -4.76 6.39 14.26
CA LEU A 43 -5.04 7.73 14.76
C LEU A 43 -6.39 8.26 14.23
N LYS A 44 -6.67 8.09 12.94
CA LYS A 44 -7.98 8.46 12.35
C LYS A 44 -9.13 7.72 13.03
N VAL A 45 -8.99 6.43 13.28
CA VAL A 45 -10.00 5.61 13.97
C VAL A 45 -10.24 6.13 15.39
N ALA A 46 -9.16 6.42 16.13
CA ALA A 46 -9.24 6.99 17.45
C ALA A 46 -9.94 8.37 17.47
N LEU A 47 -9.61 9.26 16.52
CA LEU A 47 -10.27 10.56 16.36
C LEU A 47 -11.77 10.43 16.04
N SER A 48 -12.15 9.43 15.23
CA SER A 48 -13.55 9.17 14.89
C SER A 48 -14.37 8.71 16.11
N ALA A 49 -13.74 8.01 17.04
CA ALA A 49 -14.39 7.53 18.26
C ALA A 49 -14.69 8.66 19.29
N ILE A 50 -14.11 9.85 19.12
CA ILE A 50 -14.39 11.00 19.99
C ILE A 50 -15.80 11.56 19.72
N GLU A 51 -16.27 11.52 18.47
CA GLU A 51 -17.53 12.15 18.08
C GLU A 51 -18.76 11.61 18.81
N PRO A 52 -18.99 10.28 18.91
CA PRO A 52 -20.11 9.73 19.70
C PRO A 52 -19.97 10.01 21.21
N ILE A 53 -18.75 10.05 21.76
CA ILE A 53 -18.53 10.43 23.17
C ILE A 53 -18.97 11.89 23.38
N LYS A 54 -18.52 12.79 22.50
CA LYS A 54 -18.87 14.19 22.54
C LYS A 54 -20.40 14.40 22.51
N ALA A 55 -21.07 13.75 21.55
CA ALA A 55 -22.50 13.85 21.37
C ALA A 55 -23.29 13.41 22.63
N VAL A 56 -22.91 12.29 23.25
CA VAL A 56 -23.55 11.80 24.48
C VAL A 56 -23.27 12.72 25.65
N CYS A 57 -22.07 13.26 25.78
CA CYS A 57 -21.70 14.19 26.82
C CYS A 57 -22.49 15.52 26.72
N GLU A 58 -22.63 16.09 25.53
CA GLU A 58 -23.36 17.31 25.25
C GLU A 58 -24.89 17.18 25.51
N GLN A 59 -25.44 15.99 25.26
CA GLN A 59 -26.85 15.67 25.45
C GLN A 59 -27.19 15.27 26.89
N SER A 60 -26.20 15.09 27.76
CA SER A 60 -26.39 14.69 29.14
C SER A 60 -26.97 15.84 29.99
N ASP A 61 -27.82 15.51 30.95
CA ASP A 61 -28.30 16.48 31.98
C ASP A 61 -27.24 16.73 33.08
N GLU A 62 -26.11 15.98 33.07
CA GLU A 62 -25.04 16.13 34.04
C GLU A 62 -24.07 17.26 33.63
N PRO A 63 -23.98 18.37 34.40
CA PRO A 63 -23.18 19.55 34.02
C PRO A 63 -21.69 19.24 33.79
N VAL A 64 -21.17 18.24 34.49
CA VAL A 64 -19.74 17.83 34.32
C VAL A 64 -19.52 17.18 32.94
N LEU A 65 -20.47 16.35 32.51
CA LEU A 65 -20.39 15.72 31.17
C LEU A 65 -20.58 16.74 30.06
N GLN A 66 -21.55 17.67 30.20
CA GLN A 66 -21.73 18.76 29.23
C GLN A 66 -20.45 19.55 29.04
N ARG A 67 -19.77 19.92 30.13
CA ARG A 67 -18.49 20.63 30.08
C ARG A 67 -17.40 19.83 29.43
N ILE A 68 -17.35 18.52 29.64
CA ILE A 68 -16.41 17.64 28.95
C ILE A 68 -16.73 17.62 27.46
N GLY A 69 -17.98 17.45 27.06
CA GLY A 69 -18.42 17.49 25.66
C GLY A 69 -18.01 18.77 24.94
N GLU A 70 -18.24 19.94 25.59
CA GLU A 70 -17.84 21.25 25.05
C GLU A 70 -16.31 21.35 24.83
N GLN A 71 -15.50 20.72 25.67
CA GLN A 71 -14.04 20.75 25.58
C GLN A 71 -13.47 19.73 24.58
N LEU A 72 -14.22 18.68 24.26
CA LEU A 72 -13.77 17.66 23.31
C LEU A 72 -13.71 18.22 21.88
N ASN A 73 -12.54 18.11 21.27
CA ASN A 73 -12.33 18.45 19.87
C ASN A 73 -12.16 17.17 19.05
N CYS A 74 -13.06 16.93 18.09
CA CYS A 74 -13.03 15.76 17.20
C CYS A 74 -11.95 15.85 16.12
N CYS A 75 -11.20 16.94 16.02
CA CYS A 75 -10.14 17.17 15.02
C CYS A 75 -10.56 16.77 13.60
N THR A 76 -11.78 17.14 13.21
CA THR A 76 -12.46 16.68 11.96
C THR A 76 -11.60 16.94 10.72
N ILE A 77 -10.94 18.09 10.64
CA ILE A 77 -10.09 18.43 9.47
C ILE A 77 -8.96 17.41 9.31
N ILE A 78 -8.29 17.01 10.40
CA ILE A 78 -7.19 16.04 10.35
C ILE A 78 -7.74 14.64 10.07
N ARG A 79 -8.82 14.27 10.76
CA ARG A 79 -9.50 12.98 10.56
C ARG A 79 -9.92 12.79 9.10
N ASP A 80 -10.61 13.78 8.54
CA ASP A 80 -11.16 13.72 7.19
C ASP A 80 -10.04 13.77 6.14
N ARG A 81 -8.97 14.49 6.40
CA ARG A 81 -7.78 14.48 5.57
C ARG A 81 -7.12 13.10 5.52
N ILE A 82 -6.92 12.45 6.68
CA ILE A 82 -6.38 11.09 6.74
C ILE A 82 -7.31 10.12 6.00
N GLU A 83 -8.62 10.23 6.21
CA GLU A 83 -9.62 9.40 5.53
C GLU A 83 -9.55 9.55 4.02
N HIS A 84 -9.33 10.76 3.51
CA HIS A 84 -9.28 11.03 2.09
C HIS A 84 -7.97 10.60 1.45
N GLU A 85 -6.84 10.86 2.11
CA GLU A 85 -5.51 10.70 1.50
C GLU A 85 -4.87 9.33 1.76
N ILE A 86 -5.11 8.71 2.91
CA ILE A 86 -4.42 7.49 3.32
C ILE A 86 -5.25 6.23 3.03
N ASN A 87 -4.60 5.22 2.48
CA ASN A 87 -5.23 3.92 2.24
C ASN A 87 -5.60 3.26 3.60
N PRO A 88 -6.86 2.81 3.80
CA PRO A 88 -7.26 2.14 5.03
C PRO A 88 -6.45 0.87 5.32
N ASP A 89 -5.93 0.21 4.28
CA ASP A 89 -5.09 -0.97 4.37
C ASP A 89 -3.59 -0.65 4.30
N ALA A 90 -3.21 0.60 4.60
CA ALA A 90 -1.83 1.06 4.54
C ALA A 90 -0.88 0.14 5.32
N PRO A 91 0.30 -0.17 4.78
CA PRO A 91 1.27 -1.06 5.42
C PRO A 91 1.95 -0.39 6.63
N ASN A 92 2.62 -1.19 7.46
CA ASN A 92 3.45 -0.65 8.55
C ASN A 92 4.74 0.01 8.03
N LEU A 93 5.28 -0.47 6.92
CA LEU A 93 6.55 -0.03 6.36
C LEU A 93 6.32 0.82 5.11
N VAL A 94 6.86 2.02 5.10
CA VAL A 94 6.74 2.97 3.98
C VAL A 94 7.26 2.37 2.66
N ASN A 95 8.37 1.63 2.72
CA ASN A 95 8.99 1.03 1.54
C ASN A 95 8.19 -0.10 0.87
N ARG A 96 7.00 -0.43 1.39
CA ARG A 96 6.08 -1.38 0.73
C ARG A 96 5.15 -0.73 -0.28
N GLY A 97 5.06 0.60 -0.28
CA GLY A 97 4.10 1.32 -1.11
C GLY A 97 2.64 1.07 -0.75
N GLY A 98 1.72 1.67 -1.48
CA GLY A 98 0.29 1.50 -1.26
C GLY A 98 -0.26 2.32 -0.09
N ILE A 99 0.41 3.41 0.26
CA ILE A 99 0.06 4.29 1.39
C ILE A 99 -1.01 5.29 0.99
N ILE A 100 -0.83 5.96 -0.13
CA ILE A 100 -1.74 7.01 -0.61
C ILE A 100 -2.92 6.39 -1.36
N ARG A 101 -4.12 6.89 -1.14
CA ARG A 101 -5.33 6.45 -1.88
C ARG A 101 -5.22 6.79 -3.36
N LYS A 102 -5.86 5.96 -4.19
CA LYS A 102 -6.07 6.27 -5.60
C LYS A 102 -6.95 7.53 -5.74
N GLY A 103 -6.59 8.41 -6.66
CA GLY A 103 -7.31 9.66 -6.91
C GLY A 103 -6.81 10.85 -6.09
N VAL A 104 -5.79 10.68 -5.25
CA VAL A 104 -5.18 11.77 -4.47
C VAL A 104 -4.06 12.47 -5.24
N ASN A 105 -3.32 11.70 -6.03
CA ASN A 105 -2.20 12.20 -6.82
C ASN A 105 -2.21 11.53 -8.20
N ASP A 106 -2.48 12.30 -9.24
CA ASP A 106 -2.61 11.80 -10.62
C ASP A 106 -1.30 11.19 -11.12
N GLU A 107 -0.15 11.79 -10.82
CA GLU A 107 1.16 11.26 -11.22
C GLU A 107 1.44 9.90 -10.58
N LEU A 108 1.10 9.75 -9.30
CA LEU A 108 1.24 8.48 -8.60
C LEU A 108 0.33 7.39 -9.20
N ASP A 109 -0.88 7.75 -9.57
CA ASP A 109 -1.83 6.81 -10.17
C ASP A 109 -1.39 6.40 -11.58
N GLU A 110 -0.87 7.31 -12.39
CA GLU A 110 -0.26 7.00 -13.70
C GLU A 110 0.94 6.04 -13.57
N LEU A 111 1.83 6.29 -12.61
CA LEU A 111 2.99 5.44 -12.35
C LEU A 111 2.58 4.04 -11.89
N ARG A 112 1.55 3.93 -11.06
CA ARG A 112 0.99 2.65 -10.63
C ARG A 112 0.37 1.88 -11.79
N GLU A 113 -0.32 2.57 -12.72
CA GLU A 113 -0.83 1.93 -13.93
C GLU A 113 0.29 1.40 -14.81
N ILE A 114 1.38 2.15 -14.98
CA ILE A 114 2.56 1.69 -15.72
C ILE A 114 3.15 0.45 -15.06
N SER A 115 3.31 0.45 -13.73
CA SER A 115 3.85 -0.69 -12.98
C SER A 115 2.91 -1.92 -13.02
N TYR A 116 1.60 -1.72 -13.02
CA TYR A 116 0.59 -2.78 -13.07
C TYR A 116 0.45 -3.38 -14.47
N SER A 117 0.29 -2.53 -15.50
CA SER A 117 0.22 -2.97 -16.90
C SER A 117 1.49 -3.69 -17.34
N GLY A 118 2.56 -3.44 -16.61
CA GLY A 118 3.82 -4.09 -16.75
C GLY A 118 3.79 -5.59 -16.64
N LYS A 119 3.06 -6.13 -15.70
CA LYS A 119 2.94 -7.59 -15.52
C LYS A 119 2.19 -8.24 -16.68
N ASP A 120 1.14 -7.61 -17.15
CA ASP A 120 0.37 -8.10 -18.29
C ASP A 120 1.20 -8.07 -19.57
N TYR A 121 1.98 -7.01 -19.77
CA TYR A 121 2.91 -6.93 -20.90
C TYR A 121 3.94 -8.08 -20.91
N LEU A 122 4.55 -8.43 -19.77
CA LEU A 122 5.47 -9.56 -19.69
C LEU A 122 4.80 -10.89 -20.03
N LEU A 123 3.55 -11.09 -19.64
CA LEU A 123 2.77 -12.27 -20.01
C LEU A 123 2.51 -12.30 -21.52
N HIS A 124 2.18 -11.17 -22.14
CA HIS A 124 2.03 -11.06 -23.59
C HIS A 124 3.32 -11.34 -24.34
N VAL A 125 4.44 -10.77 -23.86
CA VAL A 125 5.78 -11.07 -24.44
C VAL A 125 6.10 -12.55 -24.32
N GLN A 126 5.85 -13.17 -23.17
CA GLN A 126 6.09 -14.61 -22.97
C GLN A 126 5.28 -15.46 -23.94
N GLN A 127 4.00 -15.16 -24.11
CA GLN A 127 3.13 -15.89 -25.02
C GLN A 127 3.57 -15.69 -26.48
N ARG A 128 3.79 -14.46 -26.90
CA ARG A 128 4.25 -14.12 -28.26
C ARG A 128 5.58 -14.82 -28.61
N GLU A 129 6.57 -14.75 -27.74
CA GLU A 129 7.85 -15.39 -27.98
C GLU A 129 7.76 -16.91 -27.94
N SER A 130 6.90 -17.49 -27.11
CA SER A 130 6.60 -18.93 -27.09
C SER A 130 5.99 -19.39 -28.42
N GLU A 131 5.04 -18.67 -28.98
CA GLU A 131 4.43 -18.95 -30.26
C GLU A 131 5.42 -18.79 -31.42
N LYS A 132 6.18 -17.68 -31.44
CA LYS A 132 7.17 -17.36 -32.47
C LYS A 132 8.31 -18.39 -32.55
N THR A 133 8.81 -18.85 -31.40
CA THR A 133 9.94 -19.79 -31.32
C THR A 133 9.50 -21.26 -31.30
N GLY A 134 8.22 -21.53 -31.04
CA GLY A 134 7.72 -22.88 -30.83
C GLY A 134 8.29 -23.53 -29.56
N ILE A 135 8.60 -22.74 -28.53
CA ILE A 135 9.11 -23.20 -27.22
C ILE A 135 7.99 -23.08 -26.17
N PRO A 136 7.21 -24.13 -25.91
CA PRO A 136 6.03 -24.05 -25.03
C PRO A 136 6.39 -23.89 -23.55
N SER A 137 7.62 -24.22 -23.17
CA SER A 137 8.11 -24.14 -21.79
C SER A 137 8.87 -22.85 -21.47
N LEU A 138 8.84 -21.86 -22.37
CA LEU A 138 9.45 -20.55 -22.20
C LEU A 138 8.82 -19.83 -20.99
N LYS A 139 9.66 -19.24 -20.13
CA LYS A 139 9.22 -18.44 -18.99
C LYS A 139 9.98 -17.14 -18.93
N ILE A 140 9.30 -16.06 -18.57
CA ILE A 140 9.95 -14.82 -18.20
C ILE A 140 10.09 -14.77 -16.67
N GLY A 141 11.28 -14.41 -16.20
CA GLY A 141 11.59 -14.23 -14.79
C GLY A 141 12.44 -12.99 -14.55
N TYR A 142 12.68 -12.67 -13.30
CA TYR A 142 13.52 -11.55 -12.88
C TYR A 142 14.72 -12.03 -12.06
N ASN A 143 15.86 -11.41 -12.27
CA ASN A 143 17.11 -11.66 -11.53
C ASN A 143 17.74 -10.32 -11.13
N ASN A 144 18.13 -10.18 -9.86
CA ASN A 144 18.68 -8.93 -9.32
C ASN A 144 20.02 -8.49 -9.97
N VAL A 145 20.71 -9.39 -10.70
CA VAL A 145 22.03 -9.10 -11.31
C VAL A 145 21.89 -8.60 -12.75
N PHE A 146 20.96 -9.16 -13.53
CA PHE A 146 20.84 -8.85 -14.97
C PHE A 146 19.41 -8.59 -15.43
N GLY A 147 18.46 -8.45 -14.49
CA GLY A 147 17.09 -7.99 -14.75
C GLY A 147 16.15 -9.06 -15.28
N TYR A 148 15.19 -8.66 -16.10
CA TYR A 148 14.23 -9.58 -16.74
C TYR A 148 14.93 -10.47 -17.76
N TYR A 149 14.60 -11.76 -17.73
CA TYR A 149 15.18 -12.78 -18.61
C TYR A 149 14.13 -13.75 -19.12
N ILE A 150 14.43 -14.36 -20.25
CA ILE A 150 13.69 -15.49 -20.80
C ILE A 150 14.46 -16.77 -20.43
N GLU A 151 13.80 -17.70 -19.75
CA GLU A 151 14.36 -19.01 -19.43
C GLU A 151 13.88 -20.06 -20.43
N VAL A 152 14.85 -20.74 -21.06
CA VAL A 152 14.62 -21.79 -22.04
C VAL A 152 15.28 -23.07 -21.56
N ARG A 153 14.53 -24.17 -21.49
CA ARG A 153 15.07 -25.49 -21.15
C ARG A 153 16.08 -25.97 -22.22
N ASN A 154 17.11 -26.68 -21.80
CA ASN A 154 18.17 -27.18 -22.70
C ASN A 154 17.64 -28.03 -23.87
N THR A 155 16.47 -28.66 -23.71
CA THR A 155 15.77 -29.42 -24.76
C THR A 155 15.34 -28.57 -25.97
N HIS A 156 15.27 -27.24 -25.81
CA HIS A 156 14.82 -26.31 -26.85
C HIS A 156 15.84 -25.24 -27.21
N LYS A 157 17.09 -25.39 -26.76
CA LYS A 157 18.12 -24.36 -26.98
C LYS A 157 18.39 -24.08 -28.47
N ASP A 158 18.19 -25.09 -29.33
CA ASP A 158 18.42 -24.97 -30.79
C ASP A 158 17.33 -24.11 -31.48
N LYS A 159 16.24 -23.79 -30.79
CA LYS A 159 15.16 -22.93 -31.27
C LYS A 159 15.27 -21.46 -30.81
N VAL A 160 16.31 -21.16 -30.03
CA VAL A 160 16.54 -19.81 -29.53
C VAL A 160 16.95 -18.88 -30.66
N PRO A 161 16.30 -17.73 -30.83
CA PRO A 161 16.69 -16.73 -31.82
C PRO A 161 18.11 -16.21 -31.59
N SER A 162 18.81 -15.91 -32.68
CA SER A 162 20.21 -15.44 -32.65
C SER A 162 20.40 -14.05 -32.06
N ASP A 163 19.36 -13.27 -32.00
CA ASP A 163 19.30 -11.92 -31.40
C ASP A 163 19.15 -11.92 -29.89
N TRP A 164 18.85 -13.08 -29.28
CA TRP A 164 18.80 -13.21 -27.84
C TRP A 164 20.19 -13.35 -27.23
N ILE A 165 20.49 -12.54 -26.22
CA ILE A 165 21.79 -12.53 -25.56
C ILE A 165 21.77 -13.47 -24.37
N ARG A 166 22.54 -14.56 -24.40
CA ARG A 166 22.67 -15.47 -23.27
C ARG A 166 23.41 -14.80 -22.10
N LYS A 167 22.81 -14.83 -20.91
CA LYS A 167 23.38 -14.28 -19.68
C LYS A 167 23.77 -15.33 -18.65
N GLN A 168 23.08 -16.46 -18.62
CA GLN A 168 23.36 -17.50 -17.65
C GLN A 168 23.05 -18.88 -18.22
N THR A 169 23.91 -19.82 -17.91
CA THR A 169 23.71 -21.25 -18.18
C THR A 169 23.48 -21.97 -16.86
N LEU A 170 22.36 -22.69 -16.77
CA LEU A 170 22.00 -23.54 -15.66
C LEU A 170 22.12 -25.02 -16.06
N VAL A 171 22.00 -25.93 -15.10
CA VAL A 171 22.07 -27.38 -15.36
C VAL A 171 21.00 -27.84 -16.36
N SER A 172 19.78 -27.29 -16.28
CA SER A 172 18.62 -27.74 -17.09
C SER A 172 18.06 -26.67 -18.02
N ALA A 173 18.59 -25.45 -18.02
CA ALA A 173 18.07 -24.31 -18.77
C ALA A 173 19.17 -23.29 -19.07
N GLU A 174 18.88 -22.40 -19.99
CA GLU A 174 19.67 -21.20 -20.26
C GLU A 174 18.79 -19.96 -20.13
N ARG A 175 19.37 -18.83 -19.71
CA ARG A 175 18.69 -17.54 -19.51
C ARG A 175 19.21 -16.52 -20.49
N TYR A 176 18.26 -15.86 -21.14
CA TYR A 176 18.53 -14.90 -22.20
C TYR A 176 17.89 -13.56 -21.89
N ILE A 177 18.48 -12.50 -22.39
CA ILE A 177 17.88 -11.17 -22.40
C ILE A 177 17.65 -10.71 -23.84
N THR A 178 16.64 -9.87 -24.01
CA THR A 178 16.36 -9.18 -25.27
C THR A 178 16.43 -7.66 -25.05
N GLN A 179 16.62 -6.91 -26.12
CA GLN A 179 16.62 -5.45 -26.07
C GLN A 179 15.27 -4.93 -25.54
N GLU A 180 14.18 -5.53 -26.00
CA GLU A 180 12.80 -5.19 -25.55
C GLU A 180 12.63 -5.39 -24.05
N LEU A 181 13.11 -6.48 -23.45
CA LEU A 181 13.03 -6.71 -22.01
C LEU A 181 13.85 -5.70 -21.22
N LYS A 182 14.99 -5.24 -21.76
CA LYS A 182 15.80 -4.21 -21.12
C LYS A 182 15.11 -2.84 -21.08
N GLU A 183 14.61 -2.39 -22.22
CA GLU A 183 13.88 -1.12 -22.32
C GLU A 183 12.64 -1.10 -21.41
N TYR A 184 11.99 -2.25 -21.32
CA TYR A 184 10.86 -2.44 -20.46
C TYR A 184 11.24 -2.40 -18.97
N GLU A 185 12.35 -3.06 -18.59
CA GLU A 185 12.90 -3.02 -17.23
C GLU A 185 13.20 -1.60 -16.78
N GLU A 186 13.88 -0.80 -17.59
CA GLU A 186 14.21 0.58 -17.29
C GLU A 186 12.94 1.41 -17.03
N LYS A 187 11.88 1.17 -17.78
CA LYS A 187 10.60 1.85 -17.59
C LYS A 187 9.89 1.46 -16.30
N ILE A 188 9.88 0.18 -15.93
CA ILE A 188 9.21 -0.29 -14.72
C ILE A 188 9.98 0.11 -13.46
N LEU A 189 11.30 -0.14 -13.41
CA LEU A 189 12.13 0.20 -12.26
C LEU A 189 12.07 1.70 -11.98
N GLY A 190 12.13 2.52 -13.04
CA GLY A 190 11.96 3.96 -12.92
C GLY A 190 10.58 4.37 -12.37
N ALA A 191 9.51 3.65 -12.71
CA ALA A 191 8.18 3.91 -12.16
C ALA A 191 8.09 3.47 -10.68
N GLU A 192 8.62 2.31 -10.33
CA GLU A 192 8.61 1.80 -8.94
C GLU A 192 9.40 2.70 -7.98
N GLU A 193 10.59 3.17 -8.38
CA GLU A 193 11.37 4.13 -7.59
C GLU A 193 10.62 5.45 -7.38
N LYS A 194 9.99 5.98 -8.42
CA LYS A 194 9.18 7.20 -8.33
C LYS A 194 7.96 7.03 -7.45
N ILE A 195 7.25 5.89 -7.54
CA ILE A 195 6.12 5.56 -6.67
C ILE A 195 6.56 5.66 -5.21
N LEU A 196 7.66 4.99 -4.83
CA LEU A 196 8.16 5.02 -3.45
C LEU A 196 8.60 6.41 -2.99
N SER A 197 9.04 7.27 -3.90
CA SER A 197 9.42 8.65 -3.56
C SER A 197 8.25 9.60 -3.40
N LEU A 198 7.10 9.30 -4.04
CA LEU A 198 5.87 10.10 -3.95
C LEU A 198 4.99 9.69 -2.77
N GLU A 199 5.12 8.49 -2.27
CA GLU A 199 4.42 7.97 -1.10
C GLU A 199 5.15 8.25 0.22
#